data_50c8f82e93a26022463c61f28caeb182
#
_entry.id   50c8f82e93a26022463c61f28caeb182
#
_cell.length_a   1.000
_cell.length_b   1.000
_cell.length_c   1.000
_cell.angle_alpha   90.00
_cell.angle_beta   90.00
_cell.angle_gamma   90.00
#
_symmetry.space_group_name_H-M   'P 1'
#
loop_
_entity.id
_entity.type
_entity.pdbx_description
1 polymer ?
#
loop_
_entity_poly.entity_id
_entity_poly.type
_entity_poly.pdbx_seq_one_letter_code
_entity_poly.pdbx_strand_id
1 'polypeptide(L)'
;MKARKQLLLMVIAFISMAMPASAIGLEDIRINARFLTDRMAFELNLNTNQYNDLYEVNYDFFNSVDPYLAAVAREEAYALDRYYRYLDERNDDLRWILSNAEYTRFMALDYFFRPFYALDNLCYLRIYQRYPDRSYFYYHRPVHYLTYCGGHGRGHWHGASYYKRHFHKRYHHPVYRGDYQCRHEYRKHGFGPRPGGPHRPSVSPGYHFTPVVNSRPEMGRPGNNRHDRPKYDRPGSSMRPEMGRPGNSRNDRPN
;
A
#
# COMPACT_ATOMS: atom_id res chain seq x y z
N MET A 1 11.56 30.35 48.97
CA MET A 1 10.99 30.71 47.66
C MET A 1 11.87 30.28 46.47
N LYS A 2 13.19 30.36 46.51
CA LYS A 2 14.10 29.95 45.39
C LYS A 2 14.01 28.47 45.02
N ALA A 3 13.95 27.54 45.99
CA ALA A 3 13.90 26.11 45.76
C ALA A 3 12.59 25.66 45.04
N ARG A 4 11.44 26.27 45.39
CA ARG A 4 10.15 25.98 44.70
C ARG A 4 10.15 26.43 43.23
N LYS A 5 10.81 27.53 42.92
CA LYS A 5 10.94 28.04 41.53
C LYS A 5 11.88 27.15 40.70
N GLN A 6 12.95 26.64 41.31
CA GLN A 6 13.84 25.70 40.63
C GLN A 6 13.18 24.34 40.36
N LEU A 7 12.39 23.84 41.31
CA LEU A 7 11.63 22.58 41.11
C LEU A 7 10.57 22.73 40.00
N LEU A 8 9.87 23.88 39.95
CA LEU A 8 8.89 24.17 38.91
C LEU A 8 9.54 24.26 37.51
N LEU A 9 10.73 24.89 37.43
CA LEU A 9 11.48 24.96 36.17
C LEU A 9 12.00 23.60 35.71
N MET A 10 12.43 22.72 36.63
CA MET A 10 12.79 21.34 36.28
C MET A 10 11.60 20.54 35.79
N VAL A 11 10.42 20.68 36.41
CA VAL A 11 9.20 19.95 35.96
C VAL A 11 8.76 20.44 34.58
N ILE A 12 8.85 21.76 34.32
CA ILE A 12 8.54 22.30 32.98
C ILE A 12 9.57 21.86 31.94
N ALA A 13 10.85 21.74 32.27
CA ALA A 13 11.89 21.23 31.38
C ALA A 13 11.71 19.73 31.07
N PHE A 14 11.20 18.92 32.01
CA PHE A 14 10.89 17.51 31.80
C PHE A 14 9.64 17.29 30.93
N ILE A 15 8.65 18.17 31.00
CA ILE A 15 7.44 18.09 30.17
C ILE A 15 7.74 18.48 28.71
N SER A 16 8.73 19.33 28.47
CA SER A 16 9.12 19.73 27.11
C SER A 16 10.00 18.71 26.38
N MET A 17 10.46 17.65 27.04
CA MET A 17 11.23 16.56 26.40
C MET A 17 10.39 15.35 25.98
N ALA A 18 9.11 15.33 26.28
CA ALA A 18 8.19 14.41 25.62
C ALA A 18 7.89 14.95 24.21
N MET A 19 8.87 14.85 23.30
CA MET A 19 8.59 14.95 21.87
C MET A 19 7.55 13.89 21.57
N PRO A 20 6.34 14.23 21.11
CA PRO A 20 5.44 13.21 20.57
C PRO A 20 6.22 12.54 19.46
N ALA A 21 6.37 11.22 19.53
CA ALA A 21 6.70 10.44 18.33
C ALA A 21 5.70 10.93 17.28
N SER A 22 6.19 11.61 16.23
CA SER A 22 5.34 12.25 15.25
C SER A 22 4.48 11.15 14.61
N ALA A 23 3.24 11.05 15.08
CA ALA A 23 2.23 10.28 14.36
C ALA A 23 2.21 10.86 12.95
N ILE A 24 2.30 10.00 11.96
CA ILE A 24 2.19 10.41 10.56
C ILE A 24 0.85 11.11 10.41
N GLY A 25 0.85 12.28 9.78
CA GLY A 25 -0.37 13.04 9.58
C GLY A 25 -1.39 12.23 8.76
N LEU A 26 -2.67 12.40 9.02
CA LEU A 26 -3.75 11.71 8.31
C LEU A 26 -3.66 11.90 6.78
N GLU A 27 -3.20 13.06 6.33
CA GLU A 27 -2.96 13.35 4.90
C GLU A 27 -1.80 12.52 4.36
N ASP A 28 -0.77 12.28 5.14
CA ASP A 28 0.37 11.45 4.77
C ASP A 28 -0.05 9.98 4.58
N ILE A 29 -0.92 9.47 5.45
CA ILE A 29 -1.51 8.13 5.31
C ILE A 29 -2.29 8.04 4.00
N ARG A 30 -3.13 9.03 3.68
CA ARG A 30 -3.91 9.07 2.43
C ARG A 30 -3.03 9.07 1.19
N ILE A 31 -2.00 9.90 1.16
CA ILE A 31 -1.09 10.00 0.00
C ILE A 31 -0.31 8.70 -0.18
N ASN A 32 0.23 8.13 0.89
CA ASN A 32 0.98 6.88 0.83
C ASN A 32 0.10 5.69 0.43
N ALA A 33 -1.10 5.59 0.99
CA ALA A 33 -2.08 4.57 0.61
C ALA A 33 -2.45 4.69 -0.87
N ARG A 34 -2.72 5.91 -1.35
CA ARG A 34 -3.01 6.16 -2.76
C ARG A 34 -1.84 5.80 -3.65
N PHE A 35 -0.62 6.18 -3.29
CA PHE A 35 0.56 5.90 -4.11
C PHE A 35 0.78 4.40 -4.25
N LEU A 36 0.73 3.65 -3.16
CA LEU A 36 0.84 2.19 -3.19
C LEU A 36 -0.28 1.57 -4.04
N THR A 37 -1.52 2.00 -3.83
CA THR A 37 -2.69 1.50 -4.56
C THR A 37 -2.60 1.77 -6.06
N ASP A 38 -2.17 2.96 -6.45
CA ASP A 38 -2.00 3.36 -7.84
C ASP A 38 -1.00 2.44 -8.57
N ARG A 39 0.14 2.15 -7.94
CA ARG A 39 1.14 1.25 -8.50
C ARG A 39 0.67 -0.20 -8.53
N MET A 40 -0.03 -0.65 -7.50
CA MET A 40 -0.65 -1.99 -7.49
C MET A 40 -1.67 -2.12 -8.63
N ALA A 41 -2.56 -1.14 -8.77
CA ALA A 41 -3.56 -1.16 -9.83
C ALA A 41 -2.94 -1.18 -11.23
N PHE A 42 -1.87 -0.43 -11.44
CA PHE A 42 -1.15 -0.40 -12.71
C PHE A 42 -0.45 -1.74 -13.01
N GLU A 43 0.30 -2.30 -12.07
CA GLU A 43 1.05 -3.53 -12.30
C GLU A 43 0.18 -4.78 -12.34
N LEU A 44 -0.88 -4.82 -11.54
CA LEU A 44 -1.82 -5.95 -11.49
C LEU A 44 -2.94 -5.83 -12.53
N ASN A 45 -3.05 -4.68 -13.23
CA ASN A 45 -4.08 -4.37 -14.23
C ASN A 45 -5.50 -4.44 -13.65
N LEU A 46 -5.71 -3.78 -12.51
CA LEU A 46 -6.98 -3.79 -11.79
C LEU A 46 -8.05 -2.92 -12.46
N ASN A 47 -9.31 -3.30 -12.27
CA ASN A 47 -10.43 -2.47 -12.66
C ASN A 47 -10.74 -1.38 -11.60
N THR A 48 -11.66 -0.46 -11.94
CA THR A 48 -11.99 0.68 -11.08
C THR A 48 -12.55 0.27 -9.71
N ASN A 49 -13.37 -0.78 -9.64
CA ASN A 49 -13.93 -1.25 -8.37
C ASN A 49 -12.82 -1.82 -7.47
N GLN A 50 -11.95 -2.65 -8.05
CA GLN A 50 -10.78 -3.18 -7.34
C GLN A 50 -9.85 -2.05 -6.87
N TYR A 51 -9.61 -1.04 -7.70
CA TYR A 51 -8.78 0.11 -7.35
C TYR A 51 -9.33 0.87 -6.13
N ASN A 52 -10.63 1.14 -6.10
CA ASN A 52 -11.25 1.84 -4.99
C ASN A 52 -11.21 1.03 -3.69
N ASP A 53 -11.59 -0.25 -3.74
CA ASP A 53 -11.56 -1.13 -2.57
C ASP A 53 -10.12 -1.36 -2.07
N LEU A 54 -9.17 -1.48 -2.98
CA LEU A 54 -7.74 -1.62 -2.64
C LEU A 54 -7.20 -0.39 -1.92
N TYR A 55 -7.66 0.82 -2.29
CA TYR A 55 -7.29 2.03 -1.58
C TYR A 55 -7.75 1.99 -0.12
N GLU A 56 -8.97 1.59 0.12
CA GLU A 56 -9.54 1.49 1.47
C GLU A 56 -8.77 0.46 2.32
N VAL A 57 -8.44 -0.71 1.76
CA VAL A 57 -7.61 -1.72 2.44
C VAL A 57 -6.22 -1.19 2.80
N ASN A 58 -5.55 -0.52 1.86
CA ASN A 58 -4.23 0.05 2.11
C ASN A 58 -4.28 1.20 3.12
N TYR A 59 -5.32 2.03 3.08
CA TYR A 59 -5.54 3.08 4.06
C TYR A 59 -5.71 2.51 5.48
N ASP A 60 -6.59 1.53 5.66
CA ASP A 60 -6.83 0.88 6.95
C ASP A 60 -5.57 0.21 7.49
N PHE A 61 -4.80 -0.43 6.62
CA PHE A 61 -3.52 -1.02 6.99
C PHE A 61 -2.53 0.04 7.47
N PHE A 62 -2.32 1.12 6.71
CA PHE A 62 -1.38 2.18 7.10
C PHE A 62 -1.79 2.86 8.39
N ASN A 63 -3.06 3.17 8.54
CA ASN A 63 -3.61 3.76 9.76
C ASN A 63 -3.43 2.84 10.98
N SER A 64 -3.54 1.52 10.78
CA SER A 64 -3.38 0.53 11.86
C SER A 64 -1.93 0.31 12.27
N VAL A 65 -0.96 0.41 11.34
CA VAL A 65 0.45 0.17 11.63
C VAL A 65 1.22 1.43 12.05
N ASP A 66 0.73 2.61 11.67
CA ASP A 66 1.37 3.89 11.95
C ASP A 66 1.86 4.06 13.40
N PRO A 67 1.04 3.79 14.44
CA PRO A 67 1.45 3.95 15.84
C PRO A 67 2.61 3.04 16.25
N TYR A 68 2.89 1.99 15.48
CA TYR A 68 3.91 0.98 15.80
C TYR A 68 5.18 1.13 14.99
N LEU A 69 5.20 1.91 13.90
CA LEU A 69 6.31 1.95 12.95
C LEU A 69 7.64 2.35 13.58
N ALA A 70 7.64 3.29 14.51
CA ALA A 70 8.86 3.68 15.23
C ALA A 70 9.44 2.53 16.08
N ALA A 71 8.58 1.73 16.71
CA ALA A 71 8.99 0.57 17.48
C ALA A 71 9.36 -0.64 16.59
N VAL A 72 8.68 -0.79 15.46
CA VAL A 72 9.03 -1.76 14.40
C VAL A 72 10.44 -1.48 13.86
N ALA A 73 10.78 -0.21 13.64
CA ALA A 73 12.10 0.19 13.17
C ALA A 73 13.22 -0.20 14.15
N ARG A 74 12.91 -0.24 15.46
CA ARG A 74 13.81 -0.70 16.53
C ARG A 74 13.71 -2.20 16.82
N GLU A 75 12.96 -2.94 16.03
CA GLU A 75 12.74 -4.40 16.17
C GLU A 75 12.10 -4.82 17.50
N GLU A 76 11.30 -3.95 18.11
CA GLU A 76 10.60 -4.29 19.34
C GLU A 76 9.55 -5.40 19.07
N ALA A 77 9.68 -6.52 19.78
CA ALA A 77 8.93 -7.74 19.49
C ALA A 77 7.41 -7.52 19.45
N TYR A 78 6.86 -6.75 20.41
CA TYR A 78 5.42 -6.45 20.45
C TYR A 78 4.94 -5.67 19.22
N ALA A 79 5.78 -4.77 18.70
CA ALA A 79 5.45 -3.94 17.55
C ALA A 79 5.52 -4.75 16.25
N LEU A 80 6.53 -5.63 16.14
CA LEU A 80 6.62 -6.59 15.03
C LEU A 80 5.41 -7.52 14.99
N ASP A 81 4.97 -8.05 16.14
CA ASP A 81 3.77 -8.90 16.21
C ASP A 81 2.51 -8.14 15.75
N ARG A 82 2.36 -6.87 16.17
CA ARG A 82 1.25 -6.02 15.72
C ARG A 82 1.31 -5.75 14.23
N TYR A 83 2.48 -5.39 13.71
CA TYR A 83 2.69 -5.13 12.29
C TYR A 83 2.32 -6.35 11.44
N TYR A 84 2.83 -7.54 11.78
CA TYR A 84 2.55 -8.74 11.00
C TYR A 84 1.10 -9.20 11.11
N ARG A 85 0.45 -8.98 12.22
CA ARG A 85 -0.99 -9.22 12.33
C ARG A 85 -1.76 -8.34 11.35
N TYR A 86 -1.51 -7.03 11.33
CA TYR A 86 -2.19 -6.13 10.40
C TYR A 86 -1.82 -6.40 8.94
N LEU A 87 -0.59 -6.81 8.68
CA LEU A 87 -0.16 -7.23 7.34
C LEU A 87 -0.93 -8.47 6.87
N ASP A 88 -1.06 -9.48 7.72
CA ASP A 88 -1.77 -10.71 7.41
C ASP A 88 -3.29 -10.44 7.24
N GLU A 89 -3.87 -9.56 8.05
CA GLU A 89 -5.26 -9.09 7.90
C GLU A 89 -5.46 -8.38 6.54
N ARG A 90 -4.56 -7.48 6.16
CA ARG A 90 -4.57 -6.81 4.86
C ARG A 90 -4.47 -7.82 3.71
N ASN A 91 -3.54 -8.74 3.80
CA ASN A 91 -3.34 -9.74 2.76
C ASN A 91 -4.54 -10.69 2.63
N ASP A 92 -5.22 -11.03 3.74
CA ASP A 92 -6.48 -11.77 3.71
C ASP A 92 -7.62 -10.96 3.07
N ASP A 93 -7.71 -9.66 3.34
CA ASP A 93 -8.72 -8.80 2.72
C ASP A 93 -8.52 -8.68 1.21
N LEU A 94 -7.27 -8.58 0.77
CA LEU A 94 -6.91 -8.52 -0.66
C LEU A 94 -7.30 -9.77 -1.45
N ARG A 95 -7.37 -10.96 -0.84
CA ARG A 95 -7.85 -12.19 -1.52
C ARG A 95 -9.27 -12.08 -2.04
N TRP A 96 -10.09 -11.24 -1.40
CA TRP A 96 -11.48 -11.06 -1.77
C TRP A 96 -11.68 -9.98 -2.83
N ILE A 97 -10.68 -9.12 -3.04
CA ILE A 97 -10.69 -8.06 -4.06
C ILE A 97 -10.00 -8.52 -5.33
N LEU A 98 -8.85 -9.19 -5.19
CA LEU A 98 -8.02 -9.62 -6.30
C LEU A 98 -8.43 -11.02 -6.78
N SER A 99 -8.48 -11.21 -8.10
CA SER A 99 -8.61 -12.55 -8.68
C SER A 99 -7.41 -13.43 -8.31
N ASN A 100 -7.53 -14.73 -8.48
CA ASN A 100 -6.46 -15.67 -8.16
C ASN A 100 -5.14 -15.34 -8.88
N ALA A 101 -5.21 -14.94 -10.15
CA ALA A 101 -4.03 -14.56 -10.94
C ALA A 101 -3.40 -13.25 -10.47
N GLU A 102 -4.21 -12.23 -10.18
CA GLU A 102 -3.76 -10.95 -9.65
C GLU A 102 -3.13 -11.12 -8.27
N TYR A 103 -3.74 -11.93 -7.40
CA TYR A 103 -3.22 -12.22 -6.07
C TYR A 103 -1.87 -12.96 -6.12
N THR A 104 -1.72 -13.94 -7.01
CA THR A 104 -0.44 -14.63 -7.21
C THR A 104 0.65 -13.65 -7.66
N ARG A 105 0.34 -12.72 -8.56
CA ARG A 105 1.28 -11.67 -8.96
C ARG A 105 1.59 -10.70 -7.81
N PHE A 106 0.59 -10.30 -7.03
CA PHE A 106 0.76 -9.48 -5.84
C PHE A 106 1.76 -10.11 -4.85
N MET A 107 1.64 -11.40 -4.56
CA MET A 107 2.53 -12.11 -3.65
C MET A 107 3.97 -12.21 -4.16
N ALA A 108 4.17 -12.24 -5.48
CA ALA A 108 5.49 -12.30 -6.10
C ALA A 108 6.26 -10.97 -6.01
N LEU A 109 5.61 -9.89 -5.63
CA LEU A 109 6.17 -8.53 -5.59
C LEU A 109 6.33 -8.05 -4.15
N ASP A 110 7.54 -8.19 -3.60
CA ASP A 110 7.85 -7.86 -2.20
C ASP A 110 7.40 -6.45 -1.81
N TYR A 111 7.56 -5.48 -2.70
CA TYR A 111 7.17 -4.10 -2.45
C TYR A 111 5.65 -3.87 -2.36
N PHE A 112 4.84 -4.85 -2.78
CA PHE A 112 3.41 -4.87 -2.57
C PHE A 112 3.02 -5.76 -1.40
N PHE A 113 3.57 -6.98 -1.35
CA PHE A 113 3.23 -7.97 -0.33
C PHE A 113 3.70 -7.55 1.06
N ARG A 114 4.90 -6.97 1.17
CA ARG A 114 5.53 -6.50 2.41
C ARG A 114 5.99 -5.05 2.24
N PRO A 115 5.09 -4.08 2.32
CA PRO A 115 5.36 -2.72 1.88
C PRO A 115 6.40 -1.96 2.69
N PHE A 116 6.67 -2.35 3.96
CA PHE A 116 7.65 -1.68 4.81
C PHE A 116 8.97 -2.44 4.95
N TYR A 117 10.04 -1.67 5.18
CA TYR A 117 11.32 -2.15 5.67
C TYR A 117 11.90 -1.12 6.63
N ALA A 118 12.87 -1.51 7.47
CA ALA A 118 13.58 -0.61 8.37
C ALA A 118 15.04 -0.46 7.97
N LEU A 119 15.56 0.75 8.13
CA LEU A 119 16.97 1.09 7.97
C LEU A 119 17.30 2.25 8.92
N ASP A 120 18.40 2.13 9.67
CA ASP A 120 18.87 3.16 10.61
C ASP A 120 17.76 3.64 11.60
N ASN A 121 17.01 2.69 12.15
CA ASN A 121 15.88 2.91 13.08
C ASN A 121 14.70 3.73 12.49
N LEU A 122 14.57 3.77 11.17
CA LEU A 122 13.47 4.40 10.48
C LEU A 122 12.76 3.39 9.56
N CYS A 123 11.43 3.50 9.46
CA CYS A 123 10.64 2.72 8.52
C CYS A 123 10.48 3.45 7.18
N TYR A 124 10.55 2.68 6.11
CA TYR A 124 10.44 3.15 4.74
C TYR A 124 9.46 2.29 3.94
N LEU A 125 8.81 2.89 2.95
CA LEU A 125 8.01 2.16 1.97
C LEU A 125 8.88 1.65 0.82
N ARG A 126 8.85 0.31 0.58
CA ARG A 126 9.59 -0.34 -0.52
C ARG A 126 9.20 0.18 -1.89
N ILE A 127 7.94 0.57 -2.05
CA ILE A 127 7.43 1.07 -3.33
C ILE A 127 8.19 2.29 -3.84
N TYR A 128 8.72 3.13 -2.94
CA TYR A 128 9.52 4.30 -3.33
C TYR A 128 10.92 3.97 -3.85
N GLN A 129 11.44 2.78 -3.56
CA GLN A 129 12.67 2.30 -4.18
C GLN A 129 12.43 1.90 -5.64
N ARG A 130 11.24 1.37 -5.92
CA ARG A 130 10.85 0.94 -7.26
C ARG A 130 10.36 2.10 -8.12
N TYR A 131 9.67 3.07 -7.50
CA TYR A 131 9.08 4.25 -8.14
C TYR A 131 9.55 5.51 -7.43
N PRO A 132 10.71 6.07 -7.81
CA PRO A 132 11.28 7.26 -7.16
C PRO A 132 10.45 8.52 -7.37
N ASP A 133 9.82 8.67 -8.55
CA ASP A 133 8.92 9.79 -8.83
C ASP A 133 7.60 9.61 -8.08
N ARG A 134 7.41 10.46 -7.08
CA ARG A 134 6.24 10.46 -6.20
C ARG A 134 5.16 11.43 -6.65
N SER A 135 5.44 12.27 -7.63
CA SER A 135 4.50 13.27 -8.15
C SER A 135 3.55 12.70 -9.20
N TYR A 136 3.94 11.61 -9.85
CA TYR A 136 3.18 10.99 -10.93
C TYR A 136 2.20 9.94 -10.43
N PHE A 137 0.97 9.92 -10.98
CA PHE A 137 -0.05 8.91 -10.75
C PHE A 137 -0.62 8.43 -12.08
N TYR A 138 -0.83 7.11 -12.21
CA TYR A 138 -1.42 6.49 -13.40
C TYR A 138 -2.93 6.68 -13.46
N TYR A 139 -3.59 6.79 -12.29
CA TYR A 139 -5.02 6.86 -12.17
C TYR A 139 -5.48 8.10 -11.41
N HIS A 140 -6.73 8.51 -11.63
CA HIS A 140 -7.38 9.53 -10.84
C HIS A 140 -7.48 9.12 -9.36
N ARG A 141 -7.80 10.09 -8.50
CA ARG A 141 -8.03 9.78 -7.08
C ARG A 141 -9.13 8.74 -6.92
N PRO A 142 -9.00 7.79 -5.97
CA PRO A 142 -10.10 6.90 -5.59
C PRO A 142 -11.34 7.68 -5.21
N VAL A 143 -12.53 7.12 -5.43
CA VAL A 143 -13.82 7.81 -5.18
C VAL A 143 -13.90 8.36 -3.76
N HIS A 144 -13.45 7.58 -2.77
CA HIS A 144 -13.51 7.96 -1.36
C HIS A 144 -12.20 8.53 -0.81
N TYR A 145 -11.29 9.03 -1.67
CA TYR A 145 -9.96 9.50 -1.26
C TYR A 145 -10.00 10.53 -0.11
N LEU A 146 -10.90 11.51 -0.18
CA LEU A 146 -11.01 12.57 0.83
C LEU A 146 -11.94 12.21 1.99
N THR A 147 -12.91 11.33 1.76
CA THR A 147 -13.99 11.05 2.70
C THR A 147 -13.78 9.77 3.51
N TYR A 148 -12.95 8.84 3.01
CA TYR A 148 -12.67 7.63 3.74
C TYR A 148 -11.76 7.91 4.96
N CYS A 149 -12.24 7.48 6.12
CA CYS A 149 -11.54 7.67 7.40
C CYS A 149 -11.35 6.33 8.15
N GLY A 150 -11.36 5.20 7.43
CA GLY A 150 -11.43 3.87 8.02
C GLY A 150 -12.87 3.39 8.15
N GLY A 151 -13.06 2.16 8.59
CA GLY A 151 -14.39 1.58 8.80
C GLY A 151 -14.55 0.20 8.18
N HIS A 152 -13.68 -0.21 7.28
CA HIS A 152 -13.64 -1.56 6.74
C HIS A 152 -12.59 -2.44 7.42
N GLY A 153 -11.76 -1.87 8.27
CA GLY A 153 -10.80 -2.58 9.09
C GLY A 153 -11.49 -3.55 10.07
N ARG A 154 -10.83 -4.64 10.39
CA ARG A 154 -11.39 -5.77 11.18
C ARG A 154 -11.91 -5.38 12.56
N GLY A 155 -11.35 -4.32 13.17
CA GLY A 155 -11.83 -3.79 14.44
C GLY A 155 -13.31 -3.37 14.42
N HIS A 156 -13.78 -2.84 13.29
CA HIS A 156 -15.17 -2.44 13.08
C HIS A 156 -16.10 -3.61 12.70
N TRP A 157 -15.53 -4.77 12.34
CA TRP A 157 -16.26 -5.93 11.84
C TRP A 157 -16.07 -7.16 12.71
N HIS A 158 -15.84 -6.98 14.02
CA HIS A 158 -15.69 -8.07 15.01
C HIS A 158 -14.65 -9.13 14.57
N GLY A 159 -13.53 -8.70 14.01
CA GLY A 159 -12.46 -9.58 13.51
C GLY A 159 -12.71 -10.21 12.14
N ALA A 160 -13.88 -10.00 11.53
CA ALA A 160 -14.20 -10.53 10.20
C ALA A 160 -13.79 -9.57 9.09
N SER A 161 -13.53 -10.11 7.89
CA SER A 161 -13.27 -9.31 6.70
C SER A 161 -14.57 -8.69 6.16
N TYR A 162 -14.56 -7.36 5.99
CA TYR A 162 -15.62 -6.62 5.28
C TYR A 162 -15.74 -7.12 3.83
N TYR A 163 -14.62 -7.26 3.13
CA TYR A 163 -14.56 -7.63 1.71
C TYR A 163 -15.04 -9.06 1.47
N LYS A 164 -14.75 -10.00 2.39
CA LYS A 164 -15.32 -11.33 2.36
C LYS A 164 -16.84 -11.32 2.41
N ARG A 165 -17.43 -10.50 3.30
CA ARG A 165 -18.90 -10.40 3.45
C ARG A 165 -19.57 -9.84 2.21
N HIS A 166 -18.89 -8.93 1.49
CA HIS A 166 -19.43 -8.23 0.32
C HIS A 166 -18.98 -8.82 -1.01
N PHE A 167 -18.14 -9.88 -0.98
CA PHE A 167 -17.56 -10.49 -2.17
C PHE A 167 -18.58 -10.82 -3.25
N HIS A 168 -19.63 -11.56 -2.92
CA HIS A 168 -20.64 -12.00 -3.88
C HIS A 168 -21.48 -10.86 -4.49
N LYS A 169 -21.49 -9.70 -3.85
CA LYS A 169 -22.17 -8.52 -4.39
C LYS A 169 -21.29 -7.69 -5.34
N ARG A 170 -19.98 -7.77 -5.17
CA ARG A 170 -19.00 -6.94 -5.90
C ARG A 170 -18.16 -7.71 -6.88
N TYR A 171 -17.79 -8.95 -6.54
CA TYR A 171 -16.85 -9.78 -7.28
C TYR A 171 -17.39 -11.20 -7.44
N HIS A 172 -17.03 -11.82 -8.58
CA HIS A 172 -17.46 -13.18 -8.93
C HIS A 172 -16.29 -14.05 -9.45
N HIS A 173 -15.06 -13.57 -9.28
CA HIS A 173 -13.86 -14.30 -9.69
C HIS A 173 -13.48 -15.38 -8.67
N PRO A 174 -12.66 -16.38 -9.02
CA PRO A 174 -12.11 -17.31 -8.05
C PRO A 174 -11.24 -16.59 -7.01
N VAL A 175 -11.43 -16.95 -5.73
CA VAL A 175 -10.67 -16.42 -4.61
C VAL A 175 -9.39 -17.23 -4.41
N TYR A 176 -8.26 -16.58 -4.22
CA TYR A 176 -7.01 -17.25 -3.88
C TYR A 176 -7.14 -18.00 -2.55
N ARG A 177 -6.79 -19.29 -2.53
CA ARG A 177 -6.95 -20.21 -1.38
C ARG A 177 -5.63 -20.72 -0.80
N GLY A 178 -4.49 -20.31 -1.37
CA GLY A 178 -3.16 -20.64 -0.85
C GLY A 178 -2.78 -19.81 0.38
N ASP A 179 -1.53 -19.94 0.81
CA ASP A 179 -0.97 -19.18 1.92
C ASP A 179 -0.92 -17.70 1.59
N TYR A 180 -1.50 -16.89 2.45
CA TYR A 180 -1.52 -15.42 2.34
C TYR A 180 -0.77 -14.73 3.48
N GLN A 181 -0.40 -15.47 4.50
CA GLN A 181 0.33 -14.95 5.65
C GLN A 181 1.81 -14.83 5.34
N CYS A 182 2.45 -13.83 5.91
CA CYS A 182 3.89 -13.73 5.85
C CYS A 182 4.51 -14.86 6.70
N ARG A 183 5.25 -15.76 6.06
CA ARG A 183 5.90 -16.89 6.73
C ARG A 183 6.82 -16.40 7.85
N HIS A 184 6.81 -17.11 8.96
CA HIS A 184 7.57 -16.74 10.16
C HIS A 184 9.06 -16.53 9.89
N GLU A 185 9.67 -17.33 9.03
CA GLU A 185 11.06 -17.24 8.63
C GLU A 185 11.43 -15.92 7.93
N TYR A 186 10.46 -15.28 7.25
CA TYR A 186 10.66 -14.00 6.55
C TYR A 186 10.28 -12.78 7.40
N ARG A 187 9.69 -12.97 8.59
CA ARG A 187 9.16 -11.86 9.40
C ARG A 187 10.22 -10.88 9.86
N LYS A 188 11.45 -11.34 10.07
CA LYS A 188 12.60 -10.49 10.43
C LYS A 188 13.34 -9.91 9.23
N HIS A 189 13.05 -10.40 8.02
CA HIS A 189 13.73 -9.90 6.82
C HIS A 189 13.26 -8.48 6.50
N GLY A 190 14.20 -7.55 6.44
CA GLY A 190 13.93 -6.14 6.16
C GLY A 190 13.62 -5.30 7.39
N PHE A 191 13.69 -5.92 8.59
CA PHE A 191 13.74 -5.23 9.86
C PHE A 191 15.00 -5.69 10.58
N GLY A 192 15.79 -4.72 11.07
CA GLY A 192 16.97 -4.97 11.85
C GLY A 192 18.32 -4.80 11.17
N PRO A 193 19.40 -4.76 12.00
CA PRO A 193 20.75 -4.68 11.48
C PRO A 193 21.00 -5.89 10.58
N ARG A 194 21.39 -5.65 9.35
CA ARG A 194 21.82 -6.72 8.45
C ARG A 194 23.10 -7.34 9.00
N PRO A 195 23.16 -8.66 9.24
CA PRO A 195 24.44 -9.30 9.51
C PRO A 195 25.35 -9.08 8.28
N GLY A 196 26.40 -8.26 8.42
CA GLY A 196 27.60 -8.21 7.61
C GLY A 196 27.50 -8.45 6.11
N GLY A 197 26.70 -7.73 5.36
CA GLY A 197 26.69 -7.78 3.90
C GLY A 197 27.22 -6.49 3.26
N PRO A 198 28.09 -6.57 2.23
CA PRO A 198 28.80 -5.40 1.66
C PRO A 198 27.93 -4.48 0.79
N HIS A 199 26.64 -4.69 0.68
CA HIS A 199 25.76 -3.84 -0.12
C HIS A 199 24.71 -3.14 0.75
N ARG A 200 25.13 -2.00 1.32
CA ARG A 200 24.21 -0.92 1.63
C ARG A 200 23.56 -0.52 0.30
N PRO A 201 22.25 -0.71 0.07
CA PRO A 201 21.62 -0.02 -1.05
C PRO A 201 21.95 1.45 -0.86
N SER A 202 22.45 2.13 -1.89
CA SER A 202 22.61 3.57 -1.84
C SER A 202 21.19 4.17 -1.81
N VAL A 203 20.65 4.24 -0.62
CA VAL A 203 19.37 4.88 -0.37
C VAL A 203 19.70 6.35 -0.32
N SER A 204 19.39 7.06 -1.39
CA SER A 204 19.47 8.51 -1.40
C SER A 204 18.69 9.06 -0.20
N PRO A 205 19.25 10.04 0.54
CA PRO A 205 18.50 10.71 1.59
C PRO A 205 17.19 11.22 1.03
N GLY A 206 16.05 10.79 1.56
CA GLY A 206 14.73 11.20 1.06
C GLY A 206 13.70 10.10 0.90
N TYR A 207 14.06 8.83 1.08
CA TYR A 207 13.10 7.72 1.07
C TYR A 207 12.46 7.52 2.45
N HIS A 208 12.00 8.60 3.07
CA HIS A 208 11.19 8.52 4.28
C HIS A 208 9.78 8.02 3.95
N PHE A 209 9.13 7.43 4.96
CA PHE A 209 7.69 7.13 4.90
C PHE A 209 6.85 8.40 4.68
N THR A 210 7.32 9.55 5.12
CA THR A 210 6.68 10.84 4.89
C THR A 210 6.59 11.15 3.40
N PRO A 211 5.41 11.45 2.86
CA PRO A 211 5.25 11.88 1.49
C PRO A 211 5.94 13.23 1.26
N VAL A 212 6.27 13.55 0.02
CA VAL A 212 6.73 14.88 -0.34
C VAL A 212 5.56 15.85 -0.22
N VAL A 213 5.55 16.65 0.83
CA VAL A 213 4.44 17.53 1.21
C VAL A 213 4.12 18.60 0.15
N ASN A 214 5.05 18.92 -0.75
CA ASN A 214 4.97 20.09 -1.62
C ASN A 214 4.68 19.79 -3.10
N SER A 215 4.53 18.57 -3.51
CA SER A 215 4.10 18.28 -4.87
C SER A 215 2.60 18.06 -4.89
N ARG A 216 1.87 19.07 -5.34
CA ARG A 216 0.49 18.92 -5.77
C ARG A 216 0.47 17.73 -6.74
N PRO A 217 -0.29 16.64 -6.46
CA PRO A 217 -0.36 15.53 -7.39
C PRO A 217 -0.93 16.07 -8.70
N GLU A 218 -0.07 16.30 -9.68
CA GLU A 218 -0.54 16.58 -11.02
C GLU A 218 -1.16 15.29 -11.53
N MET A 219 -2.45 15.33 -11.79
CA MET A 219 -3.15 14.28 -12.49
C MET A 219 -2.67 14.30 -13.94
N GLY A 220 -1.55 13.65 -14.19
CA GLY A 220 -1.10 13.40 -15.55
C GLY A 220 -2.17 12.54 -16.23
N ARG A 221 -2.67 12.98 -17.40
CA ARG A 221 -3.28 12.06 -18.36
C ARG A 221 -2.33 10.87 -18.50
N PRO A 222 -2.81 9.63 -18.72
CA PRO A 222 -1.94 8.53 -19.11
C PRO A 222 -1.21 8.94 -20.37
N GLY A 223 -0.11 9.65 -20.17
CA GLY A 223 0.78 10.11 -21.21
C GLY A 223 1.61 8.93 -21.66
N ASN A 224 1.83 8.85 -22.97
CA ASN A 224 2.65 7.87 -23.65
C ASN A 224 4.15 7.93 -23.26
N ASN A 225 4.47 8.27 -22.02
CA ASN A 225 5.85 8.29 -21.55
C ASN A 225 6.34 6.86 -21.30
N ARG A 226 6.84 6.25 -22.38
CA ARG A 226 7.48 4.93 -22.41
C ARG A 226 8.70 4.79 -21.47
N HIS A 227 9.14 5.85 -20.80
CA HIS A 227 10.36 5.83 -20.00
C HIS A 227 10.18 5.38 -18.56
N ASP A 228 8.95 5.46 -17.99
CA ASP A 228 8.69 5.06 -16.61
C ASP A 228 8.10 3.65 -16.47
N ARG A 229 7.98 2.91 -17.58
CA ARG A 229 7.60 1.49 -17.50
C ARG A 229 8.77 0.70 -16.95
N PRO A 230 8.56 -0.05 -15.86
CA PRO A 230 9.49 -1.11 -15.49
C PRO A 230 9.70 -1.99 -16.72
N LYS A 231 10.96 -2.26 -17.08
CA LYS A 231 11.29 -3.29 -18.06
C LYS A 231 10.91 -4.67 -17.51
N TYR A 232 9.64 -4.98 -17.54
CA TYR A 232 9.15 -6.33 -17.41
C TYR A 232 8.62 -6.72 -18.77
N ASP A 233 9.28 -7.69 -19.41
CA ASP A 233 8.73 -8.37 -20.56
C ASP A 233 7.38 -8.95 -20.15
N ARG A 234 6.33 -8.43 -20.74
CA ARG A 234 5.01 -9.02 -20.67
C ARG A 234 5.14 -10.42 -21.26
N PRO A 235 4.75 -11.50 -20.57
CA PRO A 235 4.55 -12.77 -21.27
C PRO A 235 3.55 -12.50 -22.39
N GLY A 236 3.93 -12.87 -23.61
CA GLY A 236 3.28 -12.47 -24.84
C GLY A 236 1.75 -12.59 -24.77
N SER A 237 1.07 -11.52 -25.06
CA SER A 237 -0.33 -11.51 -25.41
C SER A 237 -0.46 -11.99 -26.85
N SER A 238 -0.30 -13.29 -27.07
CA SER A 238 -0.73 -13.95 -28.30
C SER A 238 -2.20 -14.33 -28.12
N MET A 239 -2.99 -13.93 -29.11
CA MET A 239 -4.37 -14.31 -29.38
C MET A 239 -5.47 -13.45 -28.73
N ARG A 240 -5.70 -12.33 -29.40
CA ARG A 240 -7.04 -11.76 -29.47
C ARG A 240 -7.78 -12.51 -30.57
N PRO A 241 -8.91 -13.20 -30.33
CA PRO A 241 -9.75 -13.70 -31.42
C PRO A 241 -10.34 -12.48 -32.16
N GLU A 242 -10.12 -12.41 -33.45
CA GLU A 242 -10.86 -11.48 -34.33
C GLU A 242 -12.33 -11.87 -34.28
N MET A 243 -13.15 -11.07 -33.60
CA MET A 243 -14.59 -11.12 -33.79
C MET A 243 -14.90 -10.45 -35.12
N GLY A 244 -15.23 -11.29 -36.11
CA GLY A 244 -15.69 -10.86 -37.42
C GLY A 244 -16.88 -9.87 -37.29
N ARG A 245 -16.80 -8.80 -38.04
CA ARG A 245 -17.93 -7.84 -38.24
C ARG A 245 -19.09 -8.58 -38.90
N PRO A 246 -20.31 -8.43 -38.40
CA PRO A 246 -21.48 -8.90 -39.13
C PRO A 246 -21.64 -8.08 -40.42
N GLY A 247 -21.69 -8.78 -41.54
CA GLY A 247 -21.92 -8.18 -42.84
C GLY A 247 -23.31 -7.56 -42.91
N ASN A 248 -23.34 -6.34 -43.45
CA ASN A 248 -24.56 -5.56 -43.72
C ASN A 248 -25.21 -6.12 -45.00
N SER A 249 -26.18 -7.04 -44.86
CA SER A 249 -27.03 -7.45 -45.97
C SER A 249 -28.15 -6.43 -46.19
N ARG A 250 -28.04 -5.68 -47.28
CA ARG A 250 -29.14 -4.83 -47.77
C ARG A 250 -30.23 -5.74 -48.33
N ASN A 251 -31.44 -5.47 -47.88
CA ASN A 251 -32.68 -6.00 -48.36
C ASN A 251 -32.94 -5.57 -49.81
N ASP A 252 -33.11 -6.54 -50.71
CA ASP A 252 -33.89 -6.38 -51.92
C ASP A 252 -35.35 -6.78 -51.64
N ARG A 253 -36.27 -5.88 -51.88
CA ARG A 253 -37.72 -6.16 -51.94
C ARG A 253 -38.08 -6.51 -53.37
N PRO A 254 -38.86 -7.56 -53.62
CA PRO A 254 -39.62 -7.70 -54.87
C PRO A 254 -41.03 -7.14 -54.72
N ASN A 255 -41.54 -6.73 -55.84
CA ASN A 255 -42.90 -6.23 -56.10
C ASN A 255 -44.02 -7.14 -55.60
#